data_a242adfa726148c57d9dc32b732094cb
#
_entry.id   a242adfa726148c57d9dc32b732094cb
#
_cell.length_a   1.000
_cell.length_b   1.000
_cell.length_c   1.000
_cell.angle_alpha   90.00
_cell.angle_beta   90.00
_cell.angle_gamma   90.00
#
_symmetry.space_group_name_H-M   'P 1'
#
loop_
_entity.id
_entity.type
_entity.pdbx_description
1 polymer ?
#
loop_
_entity_poly.entity_id
_entity_poly.type
_entity_poly.pdbx_seq_one_letter_code
_entity_poly.pdbx_strand_id
1 'polypeptide(L)'
;MKLSEITRILAEAGLQPLSRDQLLELAGTEAGKRFEAALVGYGAGDRHCRDELEATVRVLDAKTRATMQRIGGQLPIDQLATLALREQSRFFDALDAIEKRTPRAAAARGYLIELGAAAGLPVATSAAPEPAPAAPASPSADPPYYNFPIFGSSGALCIAEATTRAGRQHTINIEGAVVLAGGGGRKAYDWPNKIVVQLTVQEAYQVLALLENKVRSLRFDGHGREHDKSIQIEFQDSHYFFRLIQRGRAAVAVQVRPVDSLPIVSLLYKQLLRNQEHLRLEDIRAMVDRMVQMTAVR
;
A
#
# COMPACT_ATOMS: atom_id res chain seq x y z
N MET A 1 -32.46 4.54 -20.29
CA MET A 1 -31.63 4.27 -21.51
C MET A 1 -31.95 2.92 -22.14
N LYS A 2 -31.75 2.76 -23.46
CA LYS A 2 -31.91 1.44 -24.16
C LYS A 2 -30.62 0.61 -23.93
N LEU A 3 -30.75 -0.72 -23.88
CA LEU A 3 -29.62 -1.65 -23.71
C LEU A 3 -28.50 -1.43 -24.75
N SER A 4 -28.91 -1.21 -26.01
CA SER A 4 -27.94 -0.94 -27.10
C SER A 4 -27.12 0.35 -26.89
N GLU A 5 -27.72 1.34 -26.28
CA GLU A 5 -27.05 2.62 -25.96
C GLU A 5 -26.06 2.46 -24.82
N ILE A 6 -26.43 1.73 -23.76
CA ILE A 6 -25.53 1.38 -22.65
C ILE A 6 -24.32 0.61 -23.17
N THR A 7 -24.57 -0.43 -23.99
CA THR A 7 -23.49 -1.24 -24.57
C THR A 7 -22.53 -0.39 -25.42
N ARG A 8 -23.06 0.54 -26.22
CA ARG A 8 -22.21 1.45 -27.01
C ARG A 8 -21.33 2.34 -26.14
N ILE A 9 -21.91 2.98 -25.10
CA ILE A 9 -21.18 3.86 -24.20
C ILE A 9 -20.09 3.10 -23.44
N LEU A 10 -20.37 1.89 -22.95
CA LEU A 10 -19.39 1.05 -22.29
C LEU A 10 -18.26 0.64 -23.24
N ALA A 11 -18.57 0.29 -24.48
CA ALA A 11 -17.57 -0.02 -25.49
C ALA A 11 -16.67 1.19 -25.83
N GLU A 12 -17.25 2.40 -25.92
CA GLU A 12 -16.50 3.66 -26.10
C GLU A 12 -15.60 3.97 -24.92
N ALA A 13 -16.00 3.57 -23.69
CA ALA A 13 -15.18 3.68 -22.48
C ALA A 13 -14.12 2.57 -22.38
N GLY A 14 -14.11 1.59 -23.29
CA GLY A 14 -13.21 0.44 -23.25
C GLY A 14 -13.58 -0.60 -22.18
N LEU A 15 -14.85 -0.63 -21.78
CA LEU A 15 -15.38 -1.50 -20.73
C LEU A 15 -16.18 -2.65 -21.33
N GLN A 16 -16.28 -3.76 -20.57
CA GLN A 16 -17.09 -4.92 -20.95
C GLN A 16 -18.59 -4.57 -20.92
N PRO A 17 -19.38 -5.07 -21.88
CA PRO A 17 -20.82 -4.89 -21.84
C PRO A 17 -21.44 -5.63 -20.66
N LEU A 18 -22.48 -5.05 -20.06
CA LEU A 18 -23.26 -5.69 -19.01
C LEU A 18 -24.40 -6.52 -19.59
N SER A 19 -24.67 -7.68 -18.97
CA SER A 19 -25.83 -8.47 -19.30
C SER A 19 -27.13 -7.82 -18.80
N ARG A 20 -28.27 -8.28 -19.33
CA ARG A 20 -29.57 -7.81 -18.86
C ARG A 20 -29.78 -8.08 -17.36
N ASP A 21 -29.33 -9.22 -16.88
CA ASP A 21 -29.48 -9.61 -15.47
C ASP A 21 -28.62 -8.71 -14.55
N GLN A 22 -27.39 -8.34 -14.96
CA GLN A 22 -26.54 -7.39 -14.25
C GLN A 22 -27.16 -6.00 -14.19
N LEU A 23 -27.82 -5.55 -15.27
CA LEU A 23 -28.53 -4.27 -15.28
C LEU A 23 -29.78 -4.31 -14.40
N LEU A 24 -30.53 -5.44 -14.38
CA LEU A 24 -31.66 -5.62 -13.47
C LEU A 24 -31.23 -5.60 -12.01
N GLU A 25 -30.05 -6.12 -11.68
CA GLU A 25 -29.50 -6.10 -10.34
C GLU A 25 -29.12 -4.68 -9.88
N LEU A 26 -28.68 -3.82 -10.80
CA LEU A 26 -28.46 -2.39 -10.51
C LEU A 26 -29.77 -1.62 -10.38
N ALA A 27 -30.83 -2.09 -10.99
CA ALA A 27 -32.09 -1.35 -11.04
C ALA A 27 -32.65 -1.08 -9.63
N GLY A 28 -32.88 0.18 -9.31
CA GLY A 28 -33.41 0.63 -8.01
C GLY A 28 -32.37 0.77 -6.91
N THR A 29 -31.10 0.46 -7.17
CA THR A 29 -29.99 0.63 -6.20
C THR A 29 -29.35 2.01 -6.32
N GLU A 30 -28.67 2.49 -5.28
CA GLU A 30 -27.89 3.75 -5.36
C GLU A 30 -26.70 3.62 -6.33
N ALA A 31 -26.07 2.45 -6.39
CA ALA A 31 -25.04 2.18 -7.39
C ALA A 31 -25.60 2.26 -8.82
N GLY A 32 -26.82 1.78 -9.04
CA GLY A 32 -27.50 1.89 -10.31
C GLY A 32 -27.80 3.32 -10.73
N LYS A 33 -28.24 4.15 -9.79
CA LYS A 33 -28.47 5.60 -10.05
C LYS A 33 -27.18 6.32 -10.43
N ARG A 34 -26.07 6.05 -9.69
CA ARG A 34 -24.77 6.62 -10.00
C ARG A 34 -24.27 6.14 -11.36
N PHE A 35 -24.40 4.83 -11.64
CA PHE A 35 -24.03 4.25 -12.92
C PHE A 35 -24.80 4.88 -14.10
N GLU A 36 -26.10 5.11 -13.95
CA GLU A 36 -26.92 5.79 -14.96
C GLU A 36 -26.47 7.24 -15.18
N ALA A 37 -26.22 7.97 -14.09
CA ALA A 37 -25.68 9.35 -14.17
C ALA A 37 -24.30 9.36 -14.86
N ALA A 38 -23.43 8.39 -14.56
CA ALA A 38 -22.12 8.27 -15.18
C ALA A 38 -22.21 7.91 -16.67
N LEU A 39 -23.16 7.06 -17.08
CA LEU A 39 -23.43 6.77 -18.50
C LEU A 39 -23.86 8.04 -19.26
N VAL A 40 -24.75 8.82 -18.68
CA VAL A 40 -25.20 10.09 -19.28
C VAL A 40 -24.04 11.09 -19.39
N GLY A 41 -23.28 11.28 -18.31
CA GLY A 41 -22.13 12.16 -18.29
C GLY A 41 -21.05 11.76 -19.30
N TYR A 42 -20.69 10.48 -19.33
CA TYR A 42 -19.69 9.98 -20.27
C TYR A 42 -20.16 10.12 -21.73
N GLY A 43 -21.44 9.82 -22.00
CA GLY A 43 -22.05 10.03 -23.32
C GLY A 43 -22.11 11.49 -23.75
N ALA A 44 -22.14 12.44 -22.79
CA ALA A 44 -22.04 13.88 -23.02
C ALA A 44 -20.58 14.38 -23.14
N GLY A 45 -19.57 13.51 -23.00
CA GLY A 45 -18.15 13.84 -23.17
C GLY A 45 -17.38 14.02 -21.84
N ASP A 46 -18.01 13.86 -20.68
CA ASP A 46 -17.34 13.91 -19.38
C ASP A 46 -16.55 12.63 -19.11
N ARG A 47 -15.25 12.70 -19.36
CA ARG A 47 -14.35 11.54 -19.17
C ARG A 47 -14.10 11.17 -17.73
N HIS A 48 -14.39 12.02 -16.75
CA HIS A 48 -14.27 11.71 -15.32
C HIS A 48 -15.29 10.66 -14.87
N CYS A 49 -16.40 10.53 -15.58
CA CYS A 49 -17.41 9.48 -15.31
C CYS A 49 -16.89 8.05 -15.59
N ARG A 50 -15.73 7.88 -16.25
CA ARG A 50 -15.18 6.58 -16.60
C ARG A 50 -14.88 5.72 -15.36
N ASP A 51 -14.35 6.31 -14.30
CA ASP A 51 -13.95 5.57 -13.09
C ASP A 51 -15.18 4.96 -12.38
N GLU A 52 -16.31 5.67 -12.33
CA GLU A 52 -17.58 5.15 -11.82
C GLU A 52 -18.11 4.00 -12.68
N LEU A 53 -18.04 4.15 -14.00
CA LEU A 53 -18.43 3.09 -14.93
C LEU A 53 -17.55 1.85 -14.75
N GLU A 54 -16.24 2.02 -14.69
CA GLU A 54 -15.28 0.91 -14.52
C GLU A 54 -15.49 0.20 -13.19
N ALA A 55 -15.60 0.94 -12.08
CA ALA A 55 -15.83 0.38 -10.77
C ALA A 55 -17.09 -0.48 -10.74
N THR A 56 -18.21 0.04 -11.28
CA THR A 56 -19.49 -0.67 -11.30
C THR A 56 -19.46 -1.92 -12.19
N VAL A 57 -18.90 -1.82 -13.41
CA VAL A 57 -18.78 -2.96 -14.33
C VAL A 57 -17.92 -4.07 -13.72
N ARG A 58 -16.78 -3.73 -13.12
CA ARG A 58 -15.87 -4.72 -12.50
C ARG A 58 -16.48 -5.37 -11.25
N VAL A 59 -17.28 -4.65 -10.47
CA VAL A 59 -17.99 -5.20 -9.31
C VAL A 59 -19.07 -6.23 -9.74
N LEU A 60 -19.70 -6.01 -10.88
CA LEU A 60 -20.70 -6.92 -11.43
C LEU A 60 -20.09 -8.15 -12.11
N ASP A 61 -18.77 -8.16 -12.34
CA ASP A 61 -18.12 -9.32 -12.93
C ASP A 61 -18.25 -10.57 -12.04
N ALA A 62 -18.57 -11.70 -12.67
CA ALA A 62 -18.80 -12.97 -11.98
C ALA A 62 -17.58 -13.44 -11.17
N LYS A 63 -16.35 -13.16 -11.66
CA LYS A 63 -15.10 -13.51 -10.98
C LYS A 63 -14.89 -12.68 -9.74
N THR A 64 -15.13 -11.37 -9.82
CA THR A 64 -15.07 -10.44 -8.68
C THR A 64 -16.02 -10.92 -7.58
N ARG A 65 -17.24 -11.26 -7.91
CA ARG A 65 -18.25 -11.77 -6.96
C ARG A 65 -17.85 -13.10 -6.34
N ALA A 66 -17.45 -14.05 -7.18
CA ALA A 66 -17.01 -15.36 -6.69
C ALA A 66 -15.80 -15.23 -5.74
N THR A 67 -14.90 -14.27 -6.00
CA THR A 67 -13.76 -14.01 -5.13
C THR A 67 -14.20 -13.37 -3.82
N MET A 68 -15.10 -12.40 -3.84
CA MET A 68 -15.69 -11.80 -2.64
C MET A 68 -16.44 -12.83 -1.78
N GLN A 69 -17.25 -13.70 -2.37
CA GLN A 69 -17.93 -14.78 -1.64
C GLN A 69 -16.95 -15.74 -0.97
N ARG A 70 -15.86 -16.11 -1.63
CA ARG A 70 -14.83 -17.00 -1.06
C ARG A 70 -14.09 -16.41 0.14
N ILE A 71 -14.04 -15.10 0.27
CA ILE A 71 -13.42 -14.43 1.43
C ILE A 71 -14.44 -14.11 2.54
N GLY A 72 -15.68 -14.57 2.40
CA GLY A 72 -16.74 -14.37 3.40
C GLY A 72 -17.48 -13.04 3.29
N GLY A 73 -17.24 -12.26 2.22
CA GLY A 73 -17.88 -10.97 2.00
C GLY A 73 -19.15 -11.08 1.15
N GLN A 74 -20.32 -11.09 1.75
CA GLN A 74 -21.60 -10.87 1.05
C GLN A 74 -22.00 -9.40 1.21
N LEU A 75 -21.35 -8.52 0.43
CA LEU A 75 -21.70 -7.11 0.42
C LEU A 75 -22.87 -6.84 -0.55
N PRO A 76 -23.85 -6.03 -0.14
CA PRO A 76 -24.80 -5.43 -1.08
C PRO A 76 -24.06 -4.68 -2.18
N ILE A 77 -24.63 -4.67 -3.37
CA ILE A 77 -23.96 -4.06 -4.55
C ILE A 77 -23.61 -2.58 -4.33
N ASP A 78 -24.45 -1.84 -3.61
CA ASP A 78 -24.22 -0.45 -3.29
C ASP A 78 -22.95 -0.22 -2.46
N GLN A 79 -22.74 -1.07 -1.45
CA GLN A 79 -21.55 -1.00 -0.61
C GLN A 79 -20.31 -1.44 -1.39
N LEU A 80 -20.41 -2.51 -2.18
CA LEU A 80 -19.31 -3.02 -2.97
C LEU A 80 -18.87 -2.03 -4.05
N ALA A 81 -19.83 -1.40 -4.75
CA ALA A 81 -19.54 -0.36 -5.74
C ALA A 81 -18.91 0.89 -5.10
N THR A 82 -19.40 1.29 -3.92
CA THR A 82 -18.84 2.42 -3.18
C THR A 82 -17.41 2.15 -2.74
N LEU A 83 -17.13 0.93 -2.23
CA LEU A 83 -15.78 0.52 -1.86
C LEU A 83 -14.84 0.45 -3.06
N ALA A 84 -15.31 -0.13 -4.16
CA ALA A 84 -14.55 -0.24 -5.40
C ALA A 84 -14.18 1.14 -5.96
N LEU A 85 -15.10 2.11 -5.91
CA LEU A 85 -14.86 3.47 -6.36
C LEU A 85 -13.88 4.21 -5.44
N ARG A 86 -14.03 4.05 -4.11
CA ARG A 86 -13.15 4.70 -3.12
C ARG A 86 -11.72 4.18 -3.16
N GLU A 87 -11.55 2.86 -3.27
CA GLU A 87 -10.25 2.18 -3.22
C GLU A 87 -9.63 1.96 -4.61
N GLN A 88 -10.42 2.13 -5.68
CA GLN A 88 -10.02 2.05 -7.09
C GLN A 88 -9.10 0.85 -7.42
N SER A 89 -7.92 1.12 -8.00
CA SER A 89 -7.00 0.07 -8.42
C SER A 89 -6.61 -0.89 -7.28
N ARG A 90 -6.47 -0.37 -6.05
CA ARG A 90 -6.07 -1.17 -4.87
C ARG A 90 -7.07 -2.28 -4.55
N PHE A 91 -8.36 -2.00 -4.67
CA PHE A 91 -9.42 -2.99 -4.48
C PHE A 91 -9.33 -4.11 -5.51
N PHE A 92 -9.21 -3.75 -6.79
CA PHE A 92 -9.15 -4.71 -7.87
C PHE A 92 -7.83 -5.46 -7.95
N ASP A 93 -6.71 -4.82 -7.62
CA ASP A 93 -5.41 -5.48 -7.52
C ASP A 93 -5.40 -6.55 -6.41
N ALA A 94 -6.11 -6.29 -5.30
CA ALA A 94 -6.28 -7.27 -4.23
C ALA A 94 -7.12 -8.48 -4.70
N LEU A 95 -8.22 -8.25 -5.41
CA LEU A 95 -9.03 -9.32 -6.00
C LEU A 95 -8.23 -10.16 -7.00
N ASP A 96 -7.51 -9.50 -7.90
CA ASP A 96 -6.63 -10.13 -8.88
C ASP A 96 -5.52 -10.97 -8.22
N ALA A 97 -4.94 -10.46 -7.13
CA ALA A 97 -3.91 -11.19 -6.38
C ALA A 97 -4.45 -12.49 -5.78
N ILE A 98 -5.70 -12.49 -5.29
CA ILE A 98 -6.37 -13.68 -4.75
C ILE A 98 -6.72 -14.66 -5.88
N GLU A 99 -7.26 -14.17 -6.99
CA GLU A 99 -7.65 -15.00 -8.12
C GLU A 99 -6.45 -15.72 -8.72
N LYS A 100 -5.37 -14.96 -8.99
CA LYS A 100 -4.13 -15.47 -9.59
C LYS A 100 -3.24 -16.23 -8.60
N ARG A 101 -3.68 -16.38 -7.34
CA ARG A 101 -2.93 -17.05 -6.26
C ARG A 101 -1.49 -16.55 -6.15
N THR A 102 -1.30 -15.24 -6.30
CA THR A 102 0.03 -14.63 -6.19
C THR A 102 0.56 -14.72 -4.75
N PRO A 103 1.86 -14.52 -4.49
CA PRO A 103 2.40 -14.45 -3.13
C PRO A 103 1.73 -13.38 -2.25
N ARG A 104 1.02 -12.41 -2.85
CA ARG A 104 0.27 -11.36 -2.15
C ARG A 104 -1.18 -11.74 -1.81
N ALA A 105 -1.66 -12.91 -2.23
CA ALA A 105 -3.05 -13.33 -2.06
C ALA A 105 -3.51 -13.34 -0.59
N ALA A 106 -2.64 -13.73 0.34
CA ALA A 106 -2.95 -13.75 1.78
C ALA A 106 -3.16 -12.33 2.33
N ALA A 107 -2.25 -11.41 2.02
CA ALA A 107 -2.35 -10.00 2.41
C ALA A 107 -3.56 -9.31 1.75
N ALA A 108 -3.81 -9.60 0.47
CA ALA A 108 -4.97 -9.10 -0.28
C ALA A 108 -6.30 -9.58 0.34
N ARG A 109 -6.35 -10.84 0.80
CA ARG A 109 -7.52 -11.37 1.52
C ARG A 109 -7.76 -10.62 2.83
N GLY A 110 -6.72 -10.43 3.65
CA GLY A 110 -6.81 -9.65 4.88
C GLY A 110 -7.34 -8.25 4.64
N TYR A 111 -6.78 -7.53 3.68
CA TYR A 111 -7.23 -6.21 3.28
C TYR A 111 -8.72 -6.15 2.90
N LEU A 112 -9.20 -7.09 2.08
CA LEU A 112 -10.60 -7.09 1.65
C LEU A 112 -11.57 -7.48 2.79
N ILE A 113 -11.15 -8.34 3.73
CA ILE A 113 -11.93 -8.68 4.93
C ILE A 113 -12.07 -7.45 5.84
N GLU A 114 -10.98 -6.73 6.11
CA GLU A 114 -10.99 -5.51 6.92
C GLU A 114 -11.82 -4.41 6.27
N LEU A 115 -11.71 -4.25 4.97
CA LEU A 115 -12.50 -3.31 4.19
C LEU A 115 -14.00 -3.62 4.31
N GLY A 116 -14.38 -4.90 4.26
CA GLY A 116 -15.75 -5.37 4.46
C GLY A 116 -16.24 -5.14 5.91
N ALA A 117 -15.40 -5.44 6.92
CA ALA A 117 -15.72 -5.20 8.32
C ALA A 117 -15.92 -3.72 8.63
N ALA A 118 -15.09 -2.83 8.08
CA ALA A 118 -15.24 -1.37 8.20
C ALA A 118 -16.53 -0.85 7.54
N ALA A 119 -17.12 -1.61 6.60
CA ALA A 119 -18.42 -1.31 5.98
C ALA A 119 -19.63 -1.88 6.75
N GLY A 120 -19.42 -2.43 7.97
CA GLY A 120 -20.51 -2.86 8.86
C GLY A 120 -21.04 -4.27 8.63
N LEU A 121 -20.22 -5.18 8.09
CA LEU A 121 -20.62 -6.57 7.86
C LEU A 121 -20.48 -7.44 9.11
N PRO A 122 -21.42 -8.41 9.33
CA PRO A 122 -21.18 -9.52 10.23
C PRO A 122 -20.09 -10.41 9.62
N VAL A 123 -18.94 -10.49 10.27
CA VAL A 123 -17.90 -11.46 9.93
C VAL A 123 -18.47 -12.86 10.22
N ALA A 124 -18.67 -13.66 9.19
CA ALA A 124 -19.01 -15.08 9.36
C ALA A 124 -17.80 -15.76 9.98
N THR A 125 -17.88 -16.00 11.27
CA THR A 125 -16.96 -16.87 12.02
C THR A 125 -17.13 -18.30 11.48
N SER A 126 -16.25 -18.70 10.58
CA SER A 126 -16.14 -20.10 10.19
C SER A 126 -15.76 -20.91 11.41
N ALA A 127 -16.61 -21.88 11.76
CA ALA A 127 -16.39 -22.83 12.85
C ALA A 127 -15.02 -23.50 12.71
N ALA A 128 -14.29 -23.53 13.81
CA ALA A 128 -12.97 -24.14 13.91
C ALA A 128 -13.06 -25.67 13.73
N PRO A 129 -12.13 -26.30 12.99
CA PRO A 129 -11.87 -27.71 13.14
C PRO A 129 -10.98 -27.96 14.38
N GLU A 130 -11.28 -29.06 15.06
CA GLU A 130 -10.67 -29.60 16.27
C GLU A 130 -9.13 -29.72 16.19
N PRO A 131 -8.39 -29.56 17.31
CA PRO A 131 -6.94 -29.35 17.25
C PRO A 131 -6.16 -30.63 16.99
N ALA A 132 -5.39 -30.65 15.91
CA ALA A 132 -4.28 -31.59 15.74
C ALA A 132 -3.01 -31.07 16.47
N PRO A 133 -2.08 -31.96 16.90
CA PRO A 133 -1.04 -31.61 17.86
C PRO A 133 -0.04 -30.59 17.35
N ALA A 134 0.38 -29.73 18.25
CA ALA A 134 1.17 -28.54 18.04
C ALA A 134 2.48 -28.75 17.26
N ALA A 135 2.54 -28.14 16.09
CA ALA A 135 3.79 -27.74 15.45
C ALA A 135 4.20 -26.33 15.96
N PRO A 136 5.49 -25.98 16.01
CA PRO A 136 5.94 -24.77 16.67
C PRO A 136 5.34 -23.51 16.03
N ALA A 137 4.86 -22.62 16.88
CA ALA A 137 4.16 -21.39 16.54
C ALA A 137 4.87 -20.57 15.45
N SER A 138 4.19 -20.43 14.31
CA SER A 138 4.50 -19.39 13.33
C SER A 138 4.07 -18.03 13.90
N PRO A 139 4.83 -16.95 13.67
CA PRO A 139 4.52 -15.65 14.25
C PRO A 139 3.17 -15.14 13.77
N SER A 140 2.41 -14.58 14.70
CA SER A 140 1.10 -13.93 14.56
C SER A 140 0.97 -13.06 13.32
N ALA A 141 -0.17 -13.13 12.64
CA ALA A 141 -0.53 -12.26 11.53
C ALA A 141 -0.53 -10.80 11.99
N ASP A 142 0.51 -10.07 11.59
CA ASP A 142 0.60 -8.64 11.78
C ASP A 142 -0.48 -7.91 10.95
N PRO A 143 -0.99 -6.75 11.42
CA PRO A 143 -1.96 -5.95 10.68
C PRO A 143 -1.45 -5.55 9.30
N PRO A 144 -2.34 -5.18 8.34
CA PRO A 144 -1.97 -4.97 6.95
C PRO A 144 -0.83 -3.97 6.81
N TYR A 145 0.29 -4.49 6.34
CA TYR A 145 1.56 -3.80 6.24
C TYR A 145 1.50 -2.76 5.12
N TYR A 146 1.50 -1.49 5.47
CA TYR A 146 1.71 -0.45 4.46
C TYR A 146 3.15 -0.51 3.97
N ASN A 147 3.34 -0.76 2.68
CA ASN A 147 4.65 -0.72 2.04
C ASN A 147 4.61 0.14 0.78
N PHE A 148 5.72 0.84 0.54
CA PHE A 148 5.87 1.75 -0.58
C PHE A 148 7.17 1.41 -1.34
N PRO A 149 7.08 0.81 -2.55
CA PRO A 149 8.27 0.48 -3.35
C PRO A 149 8.73 1.68 -4.18
N ILE A 150 10.05 1.88 -4.26
CA ILE A 150 10.73 2.86 -5.12
C ILE A 150 11.74 2.11 -5.97
N PHE A 151 11.60 2.21 -7.28
CA PHE A 151 12.45 1.48 -8.23
C PHE A 151 13.51 2.39 -8.85
N GLY A 152 14.78 2.03 -8.68
CA GLY A 152 15.92 2.74 -9.24
C GLY A 152 16.60 1.99 -10.41
N SER A 153 17.72 2.53 -10.87
CA SER A 153 18.53 1.92 -11.93
C SER A 153 19.37 0.74 -11.45
N SER A 154 19.94 0.85 -10.26
CA SER A 154 20.87 -0.12 -9.65
C SER A 154 20.26 -0.94 -8.50
N GLY A 155 19.09 -0.55 -8.00
CA GLY A 155 18.39 -1.23 -6.93
C GLY A 155 16.98 -0.70 -6.74
N ALA A 156 16.25 -1.30 -5.81
CA ALA A 156 14.95 -0.83 -5.39
C ALA A 156 14.88 -0.75 -3.87
N LEU A 157 14.06 0.17 -3.37
CA LEU A 157 13.70 0.28 -1.96
C LEU A 157 12.26 -0.16 -1.76
N CYS A 158 11.96 -0.64 -0.57
CA CYS A 158 10.60 -0.78 -0.05
C CYS A 158 10.58 -0.18 1.35
N ILE A 159 9.74 0.81 1.56
CA ILE A 159 9.54 1.44 2.87
C ILE A 159 8.27 0.84 3.47
N ALA A 160 8.38 0.28 4.66
CA ALA A 160 7.29 -0.45 5.28
C ALA A 160 7.09 -0.03 6.74
N GLU A 161 5.85 -0.06 7.21
CA GLU A 161 5.55 0.07 8.64
C GLU A 161 6.28 -1.02 9.43
N ALA A 162 6.74 -0.68 10.61
CA ALA A 162 7.40 -1.62 11.51
C ALA A 162 7.08 -1.30 12.97
N THR A 163 7.30 -2.31 13.82
CA THR A 163 7.25 -2.15 15.28
C THR A 163 8.54 -2.70 15.85
N THR A 164 9.17 -1.97 16.76
CA THR A 164 10.39 -2.42 17.43
C THR A 164 10.11 -3.63 18.30
N ARG A 165 11.07 -4.57 18.39
CA ARG A 165 10.94 -5.75 19.26
C ARG A 165 10.92 -5.39 20.73
N ALA A 166 11.81 -4.47 21.12
CA ALA A 166 11.85 -3.93 22.48
C ALA A 166 10.93 -2.70 22.56
N GLY A 167 9.92 -2.74 23.43
CA GLY A 167 9.05 -1.60 23.70
C GLY A 167 7.88 -1.42 22.74
N ARG A 168 7.74 -2.24 21.70
CA ARG A 168 6.63 -2.18 20.71
C ARG A 168 6.37 -0.78 20.14
N GLN A 169 7.42 0.00 19.95
CA GLN A 169 7.31 1.34 19.37
C GLN A 169 7.12 1.27 17.85
N HIS A 170 6.23 2.09 17.32
CA HIS A 170 5.99 2.20 15.89
C HIS A 170 7.15 2.91 15.19
N THR A 171 7.62 2.34 14.10
CA THR A 171 8.73 2.83 13.28
C THR A 171 8.56 2.38 11.84
N ILE A 172 9.62 2.47 11.04
CA ILE A 172 9.64 1.98 9.66
C ILE A 172 10.83 1.03 9.43
N ASN A 173 10.63 0.08 8.50
CA ASN A 173 11.70 -0.64 7.85
C ASN A 173 12.04 0.03 6.53
N ILE A 174 13.33 0.14 6.25
CA ILE A 174 13.84 0.49 4.92
C ILE A 174 14.50 -0.77 4.38
N GLU A 175 13.91 -1.32 3.33
CA GLU A 175 14.34 -2.55 2.70
C GLU A 175 14.96 -2.22 1.34
N GLY A 176 16.08 -2.82 0.99
CA GLY A 176 16.76 -2.60 -0.28
C GLY A 176 17.09 -3.90 -0.98
N ALA A 177 16.82 -3.95 -2.29
CA ALA A 177 17.14 -5.08 -3.15
C ALA A 177 18.01 -4.62 -4.33
N VAL A 178 19.09 -5.36 -4.65
CA VAL A 178 19.92 -5.10 -5.83
C VAL A 178 19.17 -5.48 -7.10
N VAL A 179 19.51 -4.84 -8.22
CA VAL A 179 19.01 -5.26 -9.53
C VAL A 179 19.68 -6.58 -9.91
N LEU A 180 18.90 -7.51 -10.47
CA LEU A 180 19.42 -8.77 -11.04
C LEU A 180 19.89 -8.53 -12.48
N ALA A 181 21.12 -8.98 -12.78
CA ALA A 181 21.62 -8.97 -14.16
C ALA A 181 20.88 -10.05 -14.99
N GLY A 182 20.42 -9.71 -16.19
CA GLY A 182 19.98 -10.69 -17.18
C GLY A 182 18.49 -10.87 -17.41
N GLY A 183 17.65 -9.92 -17.09
CA GLY A 183 16.21 -9.96 -17.44
C GLY A 183 15.92 -9.23 -18.76
N GLY A 184 15.51 -9.94 -19.81
CA GLY A 184 15.12 -9.36 -21.09
C GLY A 184 14.07 -8.26 -20.96
N GLY A 185 14.48 -6.99 -21.02
CA GLY A 185 13.65 -5.79 -21.13
C GLY A 185 12.98 -5.29 -19.83
N ARG A 186 12.75 -6.11 -18.81
CA ARG A 186 12.21 -5.70 -17.49
C ARG A 186 13.25 -5.90 -16.39
N LYS A 187 13.49 -4.86 -15.60
CA LYS A 187 14.37 -4.95 -14.41
C LYS A 187 13.75 -5.87 -13.38
N ALA A 188 14.49 -6.87 -12.93
CA ALA A 188 14.16 -7.71 -11.79
C ALA A 188 15.05 -7.32 -10.60
N TYR A 189 14.55 -7.46 -9.37
CA TYR A 189 15.27 -7.12 -8.15
C TYR A 189 15.31 -8.31 -7.21
N ASP A 190 16.43 -8.49 -6.52
CA ASP A 190 16.68 -9.60 -5.60
C ASP A 190 15.99 -9.40 -4.24
N TRP A 191 14.68 -9.39 -4.24
CA TRP A 191 13.88 -9.23 -3.03
C TRP A 191 14.05 -10.38 -2.01
N PRO A 192 14.26 -11.64 -2.41
CA PRO A 192 14.55 -12.71 -1.45
C PRO A 192 15.80 -12.45 -0.59
N ASN A 193 16.79 -11.74 -1.17
CA ASN A 193 18.04 -11.41 -0.50
C ASN A 193 18.14 -9.91 -0.12
N LYS A 194 17.02 -9.23 0.08
CA LYS A 194 16.99 -7.80 0.45
C LYS A 194 17.77 -7.51 1.73
N ILE A 195 18.35 -6.31 1.82
CA ILE A 195 18.90 -5.75 3.05
C ILE A 195 17.75 -5.04 3.78
N VAL A 196 17.54 -5.34 5.04
CA VAL A 196 16.50 -4.70 5.87
C VAL A 196 17.16 -3.94 7.00
N VAL A 197 16.87 -2.65 7.10
CA VAL A 197 17.26 -1.76 8.19
C VAL A 197 15.98 -1.25 8.85
N GLN A 198 15.77 -1.59 10.12
CA GLN A 198 14.69 -1.03 10.93
C GLN A 198 15.22 0.21 11.64
N LEU A 199 14.57 1.34 11.46
CA LEU A 199 14.95 2.56 12.19
C LEU A 199 14.53 2.46 13.66
N THR A 200 15.32 3.04 14.54
CA THR A 200 14.86 3.40 15.87
C THR A 200 13.92 4.61 15.79
N VAL A 201 13.17 4.89 16.85
CA VAL A 201 12.30 6.08 16.88
C VAL A 201 13.12 7.36 16.75
N GLN A 202 14.30 7.41 17.37
CA GLN A 202 15.21 8.56 17.27
C GLN A 202 15.73 8.77 15.85
N GLU A 203 16.10 7.70 15.16
CA GLU A 203 16.51 7.77 13.75
C GLU A 203 15.35 8.18 12.84
N ALA A 204 14.12 7.76 13.15
CA ALA A 204 12.93 8.18 12.42
C ALA A 204 12.73 9.70 12.44
N TYR A 205 12.94 10.36 13.60
CA TYR A 205 12.96 11.83 13.70
C TYR A 205 14.08 12.47 12.84
N GLN A 206 15.26 11.86 12.83
CA GLN A 206 16.40 12.37 12.04
C GLN A 206 16.15 12.22 10.54
N VAL A 207 15.61 11.07 10.11
CA VAL A 207 15.25 10.86 8.70
C VAL A 207 14.15 11.84 8.27
N LEU A 208 13.18 12.13 9.14
CA LEU A 208 12.16 13.13 8.88
C LEU A 208 12.80 14.53 8.69
N ALA A 209 13.77 14.91 9.54
CA ALA A 209 14.49 16.17 9.40
C ALA A 209 15.25 16.26 8.06
N LEU A 210 15.85 15.16 7.59
CA LEU A 210 16.53 15.12 6.31
C LEU A 210 15.54 15.27 5.14
N LEU A 211 14.42 14.54 5.18
CA LEU A 211 13.41 14.60 4.14
C LEU A 211 12.65 15.94 4.10
N GLU A 212 12.69 16.70 5.20
CA GLU A 212 12.23 18.10 5.26
C GLU A 212 13.35 19.12 4.92
N ASN A 213 14.48 18.65 4.40
CA ASN A 213 15.65 19.46 4.01
C ASN A 213 16.28 20.30 5.16
N LYS A 214 16.09 19.87 6.40
CA LYS A 214 16.67 20.53 7.58
C LYS A 214 18.11 20.08 7.88
N VAL A 215 18.48 18.86 7.43
CA VAL A 215 19.83 18.31 7.44
C VAL A 215 20.16 17.72 6.07
N ARG A 216 21.46 17.68 5.73
CA ARG A 216 21.91 17.27 4.38
C ARG A 216 22.23 15.78 4.25
N SER A 217 22.70 15.18 5.32
CA SER A 217 23.13 13.78 5.31
C SER A 217 22.94 13.13 6.66
N LEU A 218 22.70 11.82 6.65
CA LEU A 218 22.59 10.98 7.84
C LEU A 218 23.29 9.66 7.57
N ARG A 219 23.88 9.09 8.62
CA ARG A 219 24.41 7.73 8.60
C ARG A 219 24.07 7.05 9.93
N PHE A 220 23.54 5.85 9.85
CA PHE A 220 23.27 4.99 10.99
C PHE A 220 23.97 3.67 10.78
N ASP A 221 24.77 3.27 11.75
CA ASP A 221 25.56 2.04 11.75
C ASP A 221 25.06 1.08 12.83
N GLY A 222 25.47 -0.17 12.76
CA GLY A 222 25.22 -1.17 13.81
C GLY A 222 23.80 -1.75 13.81
N HIS A 223 23.06 -1.68 12.71
CA HIS A 223 21.77 -2.33 12.57
C HIS A 223 21.91 -3.85 12.36
N GLY A 224 20.80 -4.56 12.61
CA GLY A 224 20.74 -6.01 12.50
C GLY A 224 21.24 -6.74 13.74
N ARG A 225 21.01 -8.04 13.81
CA ARG A 225 21.41 -8.87 14.97
C ARG A 225 22.94 -8.91 15.14
N GLU A 226 23.67 -8.91 14.02
CA GLU A 226 25.15 -8.98 13.97
C GLU A 226 25.80 -7.60 13.94
N HIS A 227 25.03 -6.51 14.09
CA HIS A 227 25.52 -5.14 13.94
C HIS A 227 26.30 -4.92 12.63
N ASP A 228 25.91 -5.60 11.57
CA ASP A 228 26.59 -5.68 10.27
C ASP A 228 25.97 -4.80 9.19
N LYS A 229 24.89 -4.08 9.54
CA LYS A 229 24.16 -3.25 8.60
C LYS A 229 24.28 -1.77 8.92
N SER A 230 24.29 -0.96 7.87
CA SER A 230 24.22 0.49 7.96
C SER A 230 23.34 1.07 6.86
N ILE A 231 22.85 2.27 7.10
CA ILE A 231 22.14 3.07 6.11
C ILE A 231 22.73 4.47 6.08
N GLN A 232 22.91 4.98 4.87
CA GLN A 232 23.31 6.35 4.60
C GLN A 232 22.23 7.00 3.73
N ILE A 233 21.84 8.22 4.08
CA ILE A 233 20.85 9.00 3.32
C ILE A 233 21.42 10.40 3.14
N GLU A 234 21.43 10.88 1.90
CA GLU A 234 21.97 12.20 1.56
C GLU A 234 21.00 12.92 0.62
N PHE A 235 20.86 14.23 0.79
CA PHE A 235 20.24 15.09 -0.21
C PHE A 235 21.31 15.62 -1.15
N GLN A 236 21.26 15.19 -2.41
CA GLN A 236 22.20 15.57 -3.45
C GLN A 236 21.46 16.40 -4.50
N ASP A 237 21.69 17.70 -4.53
CA ASP A 237 21.18 18.72 -5.45
C ASP A 237 19.67 18.68 -5.71
N SER A 238 19.16 17.60 -6.30
CA SER A 238 17.76 17.47 -6.73
C SER A 238 17.05 16.20 -6.27
N HIS A 239 17.75 15.31 -5.57
CA HIS A 239 17.20 14.03 -5.12
C HIS A 239 17.84 13.55 -3.81
N TYR A 240 17.15 12.65 -3.12
CA TYR A 240 17.70 11.93 -1.99
C TYR A 240 18.41 10.66 -2.49
N PHE A 241 19.56 10.35 -1.92
CA PHE A 241 20.33 9.16 -2.21
C PHE A 241 20.32 8.25 -0.99
N PHE A 242 19.68 7.09 -1.12
CA PHE A 242 19.60 6.08 -0.07
C PHE A 242 20.60 4.98 -0.37
N ARG A 243 21.46 4.65 0.59
CA ARG A 243 22.45 3.57 0.48
C ARG A 243 22.35 2.65 1.68
N LEU A 244 21.95 1.39 1.42
CA LEU A 244 21.93 0.33 2.42
C LEU A 244 23.15 -0.57 2.23
N ILE A 245 23.84 -0.85 3.31
CA ILE A 245 25.09 -1.63 3.32
C ILE A 245 24.91 -2.77 4.31
N GLN A 246 25.37 -3.96 3.93
CA GLN A 246 25.53 -5.10 4.84
C GLN A 246 26.89 -5.73 4.58
N ARG A 247 27.62 -6.06 5.65
CA ARG A 247 28.96 -6.67 5.54
C ARG A 247 28.88 -7.93 4.69
N GLY A 248 29.82 -8.08 3.75
CA GLY A 248 29.88 -9.24 2.86
C GLY A 248 28.85 -9.30 1.74
N ARG A 249 28.07 -8.22 1.53
CA ARG A 249 27.05 -8.14 0.47
C ARG A 249 27.20 -6.89 -0.39
N ALA A 250 26.67 -6.95 -1.61
CA ALA A 250 26.59 -5.77 -2.46
C ALA A 250 25.70 -4.70 -1.82
N ALA A 251 26.17 -3.45 -1.80
CA ALA A 251 25.38 -2.34 -1.30
C ALA A 251 24.20 -2.04 -2.25
N VAL A 252 23.07 -1.69 -1.68
CA VAL A 252 21.91 -1.21 -2.44
C VAL A 252 21.92 0.31 -2.41
N ALA A 253 21.93 0.94 -3.60
CA ALA A 253 21.92 2.38 -3.74
C ALA A 253 20.76 2.82 -4.64
N VAL A 254 19.91 3.72 -4.17
CA VAL A 254 18.72 4.17 -4.89
C VAL A 254 18.56 5.68 -4.77
N GLN A 255 18.33 6.32 -5.91
CA GLN A 255 17.92 7.71 -5.98
C GLN A 255 16.41 7.83 -5.77
N VAL A 256 15.99 8.70 -4.88
CA VAL A 256 14.60 8.98 -4.53
C VAL A 256 14.31 10.45 -4.87
N ARG A 257 13.40 10.68 -5.81
CA ARG A 257 13.00 12.06 -6.15
C ARG A 257 12.24 12.69 -4.99
N PRO A 258 12.27 14.03 -4.83
CA PRO A 258 11.51 14.71 -3.77
C PRO A 258 10.04 14.33 -3.72
N VAL A 259 9.37 14.18 -4.87
CA VAL A 259 7.96 13.76 -4.94
C VAL A 259 7.76 12.34 -4.42
N ASP A 260 8.70 11.42 -4.65
CA ASP A 260 8.64 10.03 -4.18
C ASP A 260 8.97 9.91 -2.68
N SER A 261 9.54 10.96 -2.06
CA SER A 261 9.78 10.99 -0.62
C SER A 261 8.54 11.37 0.20
N LEU A 262 7.52 11.99 -0.40
CA LEU A 262 6.32 12.43 0.31
C LEU A 262 5.56 11.30 1.02
N PRO A 263 5.37 10.10 0.42
CA PRO A 263 4.79 8.97 1.14
C PRO A 263 5.65 8.50 2.32
N ILE A 264 7.00 8.61 2.22
CA ILE A 264 7.91 8.27 3.33
C ILE A 264 7.71 9.25 4.48
N VAL A 265 7.67 10.55 4.19
CA VAL A 265 7.40 11.61 5.18
C VAL A 265 6.05 11.37 5.86
N SER A 266 4.99 11.11 5.08
CA SER A 266 3.67 10.81 5.61
C SER A 266 3.67 9.58 6.53
N LEU A 267 4.39 8.53 6.15
CA LEU A 267 4.51 7.32 6.95
C LEU A 267 5.29 7.56 8.25
N LEU A 268 6.38 8.32 8.21
CA LEU A 268 7.14 8.69 9.39
C LEU A 268 6.29 9.46 10.39
N TYR A 269 5.55 10.49 9.95
CA TYR A 269 4.61 11.22 10.81
C TYR A 269 3.57 10.29 11.44
N LYS A 270 2.96 9.41 10.63
CA LYS A 270 1.99 8.43 11.11
C LYS A 270 2.55 7.56 12.22
N GLN A 271 3.77 7.03 12.05
CA GLN A 271 4.38 6.14 13.03
C GLN A 271 4.81 6.89 14.31
N LEU A 272 5.35 8.10 14.17
CA LEU A 272 5.73 8.92 15.32
C LEU A 272 4.52 9.33 16.15
N LEU A 273 3.41 9.72 15.52
CA LEU A 273 2.15 10.04 16.21
C LEU A 273 1.55 8.83 16.92
N ARG A 274 1.63 7.63 16.34
CA ARG A 274 1.18 6.39 17.00
C ARG A 274 1.94 6.08 18.29
N ASN A 275 3.19 6.51 18.42
CA ASN A 275 3.96 6.35 19.65
C ASN A 275 3.56 7.35 20.74
N GLN A 276 2.87 8.43 20.36
CA GLN A 276 2.59 9.57 21.25
C GLN A 276 1.20 10.12 20.92
N GLU A 277 0.15 9.39 21.30
CA GLU A 277 -1.25 9.70 20.97
C GLU A 277 -1.74 11.08 21.47
N HIS A 278 -1.04 11.67 22.46
CA HIS A 278 -1.34 12.99 23.00
C HIS A 278 -0.74 14.14 22.17
N LEU A 279 0.16 13.85 21.22
CA LEU A 279 0.80 14.85 20.37
C LEU A 279 0.02 15.05 19.06
N ARG A 280 0.18 16.25 18.50
CA ARG A 280 -0.31 16.63 17.17
C ARG A 280 0.87 16.68 16.17
N LEU A 281 0.53 16.83 14.91
CA LEU A 281 1.53 16.94 13.83
C LEU A 281 2.50 18.11 14.08
N GLU A 282 1.98 19.24 14.56
CA GLU A 282 2.76 20.45 14.86
C GLU A 282 3.77 20.20 15.98
N ASP A 283 3.43 19.39 16.96
CA ASP A 283 4.30 19.03 18.07
C ASP A 283 5.48 18.18 17.58
N ILE A 284 5.22 17.20 16.70
CA ILE A 284 6.28 16.40 16.06
C ILE A 284 7.21 17.30 15.25
N ARG A 285 6.69 18.26 14.49
CA ARG A 285 7.50 19.25 13.74
C ARG A 285 8.37 20.10 14.66
N ALA A 286 7.78 20.61 15.73
CA ALA A 286 8.53 21.40 16.71
C ALA A 286 9.66 20.58 17.38
N MET A 287 9.42 19.29 17.65
CA MET A 287 10.45 18.37 18.16
C MET A 287 11.58 18.15 17.15
N VAL A 288 11.25 17.98 15.86
CA VAL A 288 12.24 17.87 14.78
C VAL A 288 13.08 19.16 14.70
N ASP A 289 12.44 20.34 14.71
CA ASP A 289 13.14 21.62 14.66
C ASP A 289 14.09 21.80 15.84
N ARG A 290 13.62 21.49 17.05
CA ARG A 290 14.45 21.55 18.27
C ARG A 290 15.63 20.59 18.20
N MET A 291 15.43 19.37 17.73
CA MET A 291 16.51 18.39 17.55
C MET A 291 17.59 18.93 16.61
N VAL A 292 17.21 19.50 15.47
CA VAL A 292 18.14 20.08 14.49
C VAL A 292 18.92 21.25 15.11
N GLN A 293 18.25 22.16 15.83
CA GLN A 293 18.92 23.25 16.54
C GLN A 293 19.96 22.76 17.56
N MET A 294 19.62 21.73 18.33
CA MET A 294 20.54 21.15 19.32
C MET A 294 21.78 20.48 18.69
N THR A 295 21.61 19.92 17.47
CA THR A 295 22.75 19.31 16.76
C THR A 295 23.60 20.31 16.00
N ALA A 296 23.09 21.48 15.63
CA ALA A 296 23.81 22.55 14.94
C ALA A 296 24.73 23.35 15.89
N VAL A 297 24.54 23.25 17.20
CA VAL A 297 25.33 23.98 18.23
C VAL A 297 26.62 23.22 18.62
N ARG A 298 26.90 22.08 18.04
CA ARG A 298 28.14 21.31 18.23
C ARG A 298 29.06 21.45 17.02
#